data_39b3a7332e6bec0b4a5007aeb1132959
#
_entry.id   39b3a7332e6bec0b4a5007aeb1132959
#
_cell.length_a   1.000
_cell.length_b   1.000
_cell.length_c   1.000
_cell.angle_alpha   90.00
_cell.angle_beta   90.00
_cell.angle_gamma   90.00
#
_symmetry.space_group_name_H-M   'P 1'
#
loop_
_entity.id
_entity.type
_entity.pdbx_description
1 polymer ?
#
loop_
_entity_poly.entity_id
_entity_poly.type
_entity_poly.pdbx_seq_one_letter_code
_entity_poly.pdbx_strand_id
1 'polypeptide(L)'
;MTKRLFSGRSRRTGSCEVPEVLSETAVAAGTTSTSAEPKRRVSGHVLALTGALSAIAIATLSGTASAAAVISTNACNTASLTQPFLPWGDATPYELVPGGNFEGGLPGWTLTGDAHTVAGGEPYAVDGPVGNASLSLPAGSSAQTPLVCVNAAYPTFRFFGRDDGLLSSVLVQVVYRTPVGLTVTVPVGVVALSGSWQPTLPMLTASAVEGALSGGTAQIALRFTALTGTSQIDDIYVDPRLK
;
A
#
# COMPACT_ATOMS: atom_id res chain seq x y z
N MET A 1 -15.62 -68.21 -8.17
CA MET A 1 -16.61 -68.06 -9.25
C MET A 1 -17.34 -66.77 -8.99
N THR A 2 -17.19 -65.71 -9.72
CA THR A 2 -17.43 -65.44 -11.12
C THR A 2 -16.69 -64.13 -11.48
N LYS A 3 -15.88 -64.14 -12.52
CA LYS A 3 -15.28 -62.98 -13.19
C LYS A 3 -16.36 -62.22 -13.95
N ARG A 4 -16.30 -60.86 -13.95
CA ARG A 4 -16.76 -60.08 -15.08
C ARG A 4 -15.76 -58.99 -15.41
N LEU A 5 -15.16 -59.16 -16.56
CA LEU A 5 -14.49 -58.14 -17.37
C LEU A 5 -15.55 -57.19 -17.96
N PHE A 6 -15.27 -55.88 -17.99
CA PHE A 6 -15.80 -55.00 -19.03
C PHE A 6 -14.66 -54.10 -19.58
N SER A 7 -14.44 -54.29 -20.82
CA SER A 7 -13.60 -53.55 -21.78
C SER A 7 -14.41 -52.41 -22.39
N GLY A 8 -13.78 -51.32 -22.75
CA GLY A 8 -14.37 -50.29 -23.63
C GLY A 8 -13.70 -48.94 -23.48
N ARG A 9 -12.61 -48.67 -24.06
CA ARG A 9 -12.33 -47.89 -25.31
C ARG A 9 -13.14 -46.58 -25.43
N SER A 10 -12.46 -45.42 -25.39
CA SER A 10 -12.37 -44.52 -26.54
C SER A 10 -11.49 -43.32 -26.27
N ARG A 11 -10.44 -43.20 -27.05
CA ARG A 11 -9.64 -41.94 -27.19
C ARG A 11 -10.45 -41.01 -28.09
N ARG A 12 -10.62 -39.76 -27.68
CA ARG A 12 -10.89 -38.66 -28.61
C ARG A 12 -9.77 -37.64 -28.44
N THR A 13 -8.93 -37.59 -29.40
CA THR A 13 -8.04 -36.49 -29.72
C THR A 13 -8.91 -35.37 -30.29
N GLY A 14 -9.06 -34.28 -29.52
CA GLY A 14 -9.64 -33.01 -29.98
C GLY A 14 -8.51 -32.02 -30.17
N SER A 15 -8.12 -31.79 -31.44
CA SER A 15 -7.30 -30.65 -31.81
C SER A 15 -8.06 -29.36 -31.53
N CYS A 16 -7.52 -28.48 -30.68
CA CYS A 16 -7.96 -27.10 -30.60
C CYS A 16 -7.19 -26.30 -31.63
N GLU A 17 -7.90 -25.89 -32.66
CA GLU A 17 -7.49 -24.91 -33.67
C GLU A 17 -7.45 -23.54 -33.01
N VAL A 18 -6.30 -22.85 -33.15
CA VAL A 18 -6.08 -21.47 -32.68
C VAL A 18 -6.57 -20.54 -33.79
N PRO A 19 -7.47 -19.58 -33.55
CA PRO A 19 -7.77 -18.56 -34.54
C PRO A 19 -6.64 -17.53 -34.62
N GLU A 20 -6.08 -17.41 -35.79
CA GLU A 20 -5.14 -16.38 -36.24
C GLU A 20 -5.88 -15.03 -36.27
N VAL A 21 -5.48 -14.09 -35.41
CA VAL A 21 -5.98 -12.71 -35.45
C VAL A 21 -5.04 -11.87 -36.30
N LEU A 22 -5.55 -11.47 -37.45
CA LEU A 22 -4.94 -10.55 -38.40
C LEU A 22 -4.62 -9.22 -37.71
N SER A 23 -3.35 -8.82 -37.83
CA SER A 23 -2.87 -7.48 -37.49
C SER A 23 -3.29 -6.50 -38.61
N GLU A 24 -4.07 -5.51 -38.25
CA GLU A 24 -4.37 -4.37 -39.13
C GLU A 24 -3.60 -3.14 -38.64
N THR A 25 -2.57 -2.82 -39.41
CA THR A 25 -1.75 -1.62 -39.26
C THR A 25 -2.51 -0.45 -39.89
N ALA A 26 -3.00 0.47 -39.07
CA ALA A 26 -3.48 1.77 -39.54
C ALA A 26 -2.41 2.84 -39.34
N VAL A 27 -1.75 3.19 -40.43
CA VAL A 27 -0.89 4.37 -40.56
C VAL A 27 -1.83 5.58 -40.75
N ALA A 28 -1.82 6.52 -39.83
CA ALA A 28 -2.42 7.83 -40.01
C ALA A 28 -1.33 8.90 -40.09
N ALA A 29 -1.28 9.52 -41.25
CA ALA A 29 -0.34 10.56 -41.66
C ALA A 29 -0.55 11.87 -40.89
N GLY A 30 0.56 12.59 -40.78
CA GLY A 30 0.65 13.87 -40.10
C GLY A 30 -0.10 15.02 -40.75
N THR A 31 -0.36 16.01 -39.94
CA THR A 31 -0.57 17.38 -40.36
C THR A 31 0.27 18.32 -39.51
N THR A 32 1.30 18.83 -40.15
CA THR A 32 2.08 19.98 -39.71
C THR A 32 1.24 21.25 -39.80
N SER A 33 1.00 21.88 -38.66
CA SER A 33 0.44 23.24 -38.63
C SER A 33 1.53 24.22 -38.29
N THR A 34 2.01 24.95 -39.31
CA THR A 34 2.89 26.09 -39.23
C THR A 34 2.06 27.30 -38.80
N SER A 35 2.29 27.84 -37.64
CA SER A 35 1.71 29.11 -37.19
C SER A 35 2.79 30.18 -37.23
N ALA A 36 2.51 31.18 -38.09
CA ALA A 36 3.35 32.33 -38.34
C ALA A 36 3.31 33.33 -37.16
N GLU A 37 4.47 33.83 -36.80
CA GLU A 37 4.71 34.88 -35.82
C GLU A 37 4.50 36.27 -36.47
N PRO A 38 3.72 37.19 -35.89
CA PRO A 38 3.72 38.59 -36.34
C PRO A 38 4.75 39.40 -35.56
N LYS A 39 5.78 39.88 -36.25
CA LYS A 39 6.67 40.94 -35.82
C LYS A 39 5.91 42.23 -35.53
N ARG A 40 5.85 42.65 -34.30
CA ARG A 40 5.40 44.02 -33.93
C ARG A 40 6.63 44.93 -33.75
N ARG A 41 6.69 45.93 -34.65
CA ARG A 41 7.63 47.06 -34.57
C ARG A 41 7.28 47.93 -33.37
N VAL A 42 8.27 48.17 -32.50
CA VAL A 42 8.18 49.18 -31.46
C VAL A 42 8.76 50.49 -31.99
N SER A 43 7.89 51.49 -32.09
CA SER A 43 8.29 52.87 -32.35
C SER A 43 8.66 53.55 -31.03
N GLY A 44 9.81 54.20 -31.02
CA GLY A 44 10.32 54.91 -29.86
C GLY A 44 9.56 56.21 -29.62
N HIS A 45 9.31 56.50 -28.34
CA HIS A 45 9.15 57.88 -27.86
C HIS A 45 9.97 58.02 -26.59
N VAL A 46 10.95 58.84 -26.69
CA VAL A 46 11.72 59.38 -25.58
C VAL A 46 10.88 60.44 -24.90
N LEU A 47 10.57 60.29 -23.62
CA LEU A 47 10.14 61.38 -22.76
C LEU A 47 10.91 61.30 -21.46
N ALA A 48 11.77 62.26 -21.27
CA ALA A 48 12.41 62.54 -20.01
C ALA A 48 11.44 63.28 -19.09
N LEU A 49 11.30 62.83 -17.84
CA LEU A 49 10.78 63.64 -16.72
C LEU A 49 11.37 63.18 -15.39
N THR A 50 12.24 63.97 -14.89
CA THR A 50 12.47 64.47 -13.54
C THR A 50 11.94 63.65 -12.34
N GLY A 51 12.84 63.33 -11.49
CA GLY A 51 12.97 63.09 -10.08
C GLY A 51 11.77 63.15 -9.16
N ALA A 52 11.66 62.09 -8.39
CA ALA A 52 11.16 62.09 -7.03
C ALA A 52 11.88 60.99 -6.24
N LEU A 53 12.75 61.41 -5.30
CA LEU A 53 13.30 60.50 -4.30
C LEU A 53 12.12 60.05 -3.39
N SER A 54 11.61 58.87 -3.60
CA SER A 54 10.77 58.18 -2.61
C SER A 54 11.65 57.24 -1.80
N ALA A 55 11.89 57.61 -0.56
CA ALA A 55 12.53 56.74 0.42
C ALA A 55 11.60 55.53 0.65
N ILE A 56 11.99 54.37 0.11
CA ILE A 56 11.33 53.10 0.40
C ILE A 56 11.84 52.64 1.77
N ALA A 57 11.00 52.80 2.79
CA ALA A 57 11.21 52.14 4.07
C ALA A 57 11.13 50.64 3.86
N ILE A 58 12.27 49.95 3.89
CA ILE A 58 12.35 48.49 3.92
C ILE A 58 11.87 48.09 5.31
N ALA A 59 10.58 47.78 5.44
CA ALA A 59 10.05 47.05 6.58
C ALA A 59 10.63 45.63 6.52
N THR A 60 11.66 45.39 7.35
CA THR A 60 12.12 44.02 7.61
C THR A 60 11.00 43.28 8.32
N LEU A 61 10.16 42.57 7.56
CA LEU A 61 9.32 41.54 8.13
C LEU A 61 10.25 40.44 8.67
N SER A 62 10.53 40.52 9.96
CA SER A 62 11.09 39.42 10.71
C SER A 62 10.00 38.34 10.73
N GLY A 63 9.88 37.57 9.65
CA GLY A 63 9.12 36.35 9.65
C GLY A 63 9.73 35.43 10.70
N THR A 64 9.04 35.27 11.82
CA THR A 64 9.30 34.16 12.73
C THR A 64 9.12 32.90 11.88
N ALA A 65 10.24 32.30 11.45
CA ALA A 65 10.25 30.97 10.94
C ALA A 65 9.65 30.10 12.05
N SER A 66 8.38 29.75 11.91
CA SER A 66 7.80 28.68 12.72
C SER A 66 8.65 27.47 12.42
N ALA A 67 9.51 27.09 13.37
CA ALA A 67 10.19 25.83 13.36
C ALA A 67 9.09 24.79 13.17
N ALA A 68 9.04 24.18 11.99
CA ALA A 68 8.19 23.03 11.74
C ALA A 68 8.46 22.09 12.91
N ALA A 69 7.42 21.80 13.68
CA ALA A 69 7.54 20.88 14.81
C ALA A 69 8.19 19.61 14.24
N VAL A 70 9.43 19.38 14.63
CA VAL A 70 10.13 18.13 14.36
C VAL A 70 9.23 17.09 15.02
N ILE A 71 8.52 16.31 14.22
CA ILE A 71 7.73 15.19 14.72
C ILE A 71 8.74 14.34 15.48
N SER A 72 8.57 14.25 16.79
CA SER A 72 9.48 13.55 17.66
C SER A 72 9.57 12.11 17.19
N THR A 73 10.73 11.70 16.68
CA THR A 73 11.04 10.32 16.29
C THR A 73 11.03 9.36 17.48
N ASN A 74 10.82 9.85 18.70
CA ASN A 74 10.73 9.07 19.92
C ASN A 74 9.50 8.14 19.99
N ALA A 75 8.50 8.33 19.12
CA ALA A 75 7.34 7.43 19.04
C ALA A 75 7.67 6.07 18.38
N CYS A 76 8.85 5.94 17.76
CA CYS A 76 9.26 4.72 17.03
C CYS A 76 10.20 3.80 17.85
N ASN A 77 10.31 3.95 19.16
CA ASN A 77 11.48 3.48 19.90
C ASN A 77 11.27 2.26 20.82
N THR A 78 10.17 1.51 20.72
CA THR A 78 9.90 0.42 21.69
C THR A 78 9.23 -0.80 21.05
N ALA A 79 9.68 -1.21 19.87
CA ALA A 79 9.16 -2.40 19.23
C ALA A 79 9.64 -3.67 19.95
N SER A 80 8.72 -4.55 20.33
CA SER A 80 9.04 -5.92 20.69
C SER A 80 9.17 -6.74 19.41
N LEU A 81 10.39 -7.09 19.04
CA LEU A 81 10.68 -7.82 17.82
C LEU A 81 10.63 -9.33 18.07
N THR A 82 9.91 -10.03 17.18
CA THR A 82 9.82 -11.48 17.13
C THR A 82 10.15 -11.97 15.72
N GLN A 83 10.25 -13.28 15.53
CA GLN A 83 10.47 -13.91 14.22
C GLN A 83 9.26 -14.78 13.83
N PRO A 84 8.07 -14.19 13.62
CA PRO A 84 6.84 -14.93 13.44
C PRO A 84 6.83 -15.82 12.18
N PHE A 85 7.64 -15.46 11.19
CA PHE A 85 7.68 -16.17 9.89
C PHE A 85 8.88 -17.12 9.75
N LEU A 86 9.61 -17.39 10.84
CA LEU A 86 10.73 -18.33 10.84
C LEU A 86 10.34 -19.74 10.33
N PRO A 87 9.16 -20.32 10.66
CA PRO A 87 8.73 -21.60 10.13
C PRO A 87 8.60 -21.63 8.59
N TRP A 88 8.48 -20.48 7.95
CA TRP A 88 8.42 -20.31 6.47
C TRP A 88 9.75 -19.82 5.89
N GLY A 89 10.85 -19.94 6.65
CA GLY A 89 12.20 -19.60 6.19
C GLY A 89 12.55 -18.11 6.24
N ASP A 90 11.71 -17.26 6.83
CA ASP A 90 11.97 -15.86 7.00
C ASP A 90 12.39 -15.56 8.45
N ALA A 91 13.69 -15.41 8.66
CA ALA A 91 14.29 -15.11 9.97
C ALA A 91 14.34 -13.60 10.27
N THR A 92 13.68 -12.78 9.46
CA THR A 92 13.58 -11.33 9.70
C THR A 92 12.84 -11.06 11.00
N PRO A 93 13.33 -10.16 11.85
CA PRO A 93 12.58 -9.71 13.02
C PRO A 93 11.49 -8.73 12.61
N TYR A 94 10.30 -8.94 13.15
CA TYR A 94 9.09 -8.15 12.89
C TYR A 94 8.49 -7.64 14.20
N GLU A 95 7.73 -6.56 14.11
CA GLU A 95 6.86 -6.04 15.16
C GLU A 95 5.40 -6.29 14.78
N LEU A 96 4.61 -6.80 15.73
CA LEU A 96 3.16 -6.90 15.57
C LEU A 96 2.56 -5.48 15.56
N VAL A 97 1.77 -5.18 14.54
CA VAL A 97 1.00 -3.93 14.47
C VAL A 97 0.04 -3.86 15.67
N PRO A 98 -0.09 -2.71 16.37
CA PRO A 98 -1.01 -2.62 17.50
C PRO A 98 -2.42 -3.10 17.16
N GLY A 99 -2.89 -4.13 17.86
CA GLY A 99 -4.17 -4.81 17.60
C GLY A 99 -4.20 -5.66 16.32
N GLY A 100 -3.05 -5.96 15.72
CA GLY A 100 -2.97 -6.71 14.46
C GLY A 100 -3.25 -8.20 14.58
N ASN A 101 -3.34 -8.74 15.80
CA ASN A 101 -3.82 -10.10 16.10
C ASN A 101 -5.31 -10.15 16.48
N PHE A 102 -5.99 -9.03 16.52
CA PHE A 102 -7.43 -8.86 16.77
C PHE A 102 -7.96 -9.41 18.12
N GLU A 103 -7.10 -9.83 19.04
CA GLU A 103 -7.49 -10.42 20.33
C GLU A 103 -7.93 -9.40 21.39
N GLY A 104 -7.40 -8.19 21.34
CA GLY A 104 -7.60 -7.14 22.35
C GLY A 104 -8.53 -6.02 21.95
N GLY A 105 -9.28 -6.17 20.87
CA GLY A 105 -10.03 -5.08 20.23
C GLY A 105 -9.17 -4.31 19.22
N LEU A 106 -9.70 -3.20 18.68
CA LEU A 106 -9.11 -2.48 17.56
C LEU A 106 -8.80 -1.00 17.91
N PRO A 107 -8.01 -0.70 18.95
CA PRO A 107 -7.70 0.67 19.30
C PRO A 107 -6.93 1.38 18.18
N GLY A 108 -7.47 2.49 17.69
CA GLY A 108 -6.85 3.29 16.62
C GLY A 108 -7.03 2.74 15.20
N TRP A 109 -7.67 1.61 15.03
CA TRP A 109 -8.08 1.11 13.71
C TRP A 109 -9.25 1.92 13.15
N THR A 110 -9.32 1.99 11.82
CA THR A 110 -10.47 2.54 11.09
C THR A 110 -11.05 1.47 10.19
N LEU A 111 -12.28 1.04 10.47
CA LEU A 111 -13.03 0.10 9.65
C LEU A 111 -14.05 0.83 8.78
N THR A 112 -14.25 0.36 7.55
CA THR A 112 -15.27 0.87 6.64
C THR A 112 -16.02 -0.25 5.94
N GLY A 113 -17.27 0.01 5.55
CA GLY A 113 -18.16 -1.03 5.03
C GLY A 113 -18.49 -2.05 6.11
N ASP A 114 -18.56 -3.30 5.73
CA ASP A 114 -18.92 -4.41 6.62
C ASP A 114 -17.69 -5.11 7.25
N ALA A 115 -16.54 -4.42 7.34
CA ALA A 115 -15.37 -4.93 8.02
C ALA A 115 -15.63 -5.10 9.53
N HIS A 116 -15.36 -6.28 10.08
CA HIS A 116 -15.57 -6.60 11.49
C HIS A 116 -14.70 -7.76 11.95
N THR A 117 -14.49 -7.89 13.25
CA THR A 117 -13.80 -9.05 13.84
C THR A 117 -14.74 -10.27 13.88
N VAL A 118 -14.18 -11.43 13.62
CA VAL A 118 -14.89 -12.73 13.68
C VAL A 118 -14.12 -13.70 14.57
N ALA A 119 -14.82 -14.73 15.05
CA ALA A 119 -14.19 -15.79 15.81
C ALA A 119 -13.32 -16.68 14.92
N GLY A 120 -12.18 -17.12 15.46
CA GLY A 120 -11.19 -17.94 14.79
C GLY A 120 -10.10 -17.11 14.14
N GLY A 121 -8.84 -17.43 14.47
CA GLY A 121 -7.62 -16.82 13.98
C GLY A 121 -6.78 -17.79 13.17
N GLU A 122 -5.56 -17.37 12.82
CA GLU A 122 -4.57 -18.23 12.21
C GLU A 122 -4.17 -19.36 13.20
N PRO A 123 -3.86 -20.59 12.74
CA PRO A 123 -3.65 -21.73 13.61
C PRO A 123 -2.20 -21.93 14.05
N TYR A 124 -1.26 -21.07 13.66
CA TYR A 124 0.19 -21.31 13.80
C TYR A 124 0.79 -20.77 15.10
N ALA A 125 0.03 -19.97 15.86
CA ALA A 125 0.44 -19.43 17.17
C ALA A 125 1.77 -18.62 17.11
N VAL A 126 1.91 -17.78 16.10
CA VAL A 126 3.17 -17.08 15.81
C VAL A 126 3.47 -15.93 16.78
N ASP A 127 2.46 -15.40 17.46
CA ASP A 127 2.57 -14.34 18.47
C ASP A 127 2.41 -14.85 19.91
N GLY A 128 2.23 -16.18 20.08
CA GLY A 128 1.99 -16.80 21.38
C GLY A 128 0.97 -17.94 21.31
N PRO A 129 -0.02 -18.00 22.18
CA PRO A 129 -1.12 -18.96 22.06
C PRO A 129 -1.92 -18.70 20.76
N VAL A 130 -2.49 -19.78 20.18
CA VAL A 130 -3.41 -19.64 19.04
C VAL A 130 -4.49 -18.63 19.36
N GLY A 131 -4.64 -17.64 18.51
CA GLY A 131 -5.66 -16.59 18.62
C GLY A 131 -7.08 -17.12 18.46
N ASN A 132 -8.07 -16.34 18.91
CA ASN A 132 -9.48 -16.68 18.83
C ASN A 132 -10.25 -15.72 17.91
N ALA A 133 -9.58 -14.73 17.34
CA ALA A 133 -10.19 -13.70 16.52
C ALA A 133 -9.37 -13.40 15.26
N SER A 134 -10.02 -12.93 14.24
CA SER A 134 -9.42 -12.39 13.01
C SER A 134 -10.30 -11.29 12.45
N LEU A 135 -9.84 -10.58 11.45
CA LEU A 135 -10.59 -9.53 10.77
C LEU A 135 -11.23 -10.05 9.50
N SER A 136 -12.56 -10.02 9.43
CA SER A 136 -13.32 -10.28 8.22
C SER A 136 -13.46 -9.01 7.39
N LEU A 137 -13.17 -9.13 6.10
CA LEU A 137 -13.27 -8.10 5.09
C LEU A 137 -14.16 -8.60 3.94
N PRO A 138 -15.47 -8.39 3.98
CA PRO A 138 -16.35 -8.61 2.82
C PRO A 138 -15.97 -7.69 1.66
N ALA A 139 -16.25 -8.10 0.43
CA ALA A 139 -15.93 -7.31 -0.77
C ALA A 139 -16.40 -5.86 -0.65
N GLY A 140 -15.52 -4.91 -1.00
CA GLY A 140 -15.76 -3.47 -0.90
C GLY A 140 -15.52 -2.87 0.50
N SER A 141 -15.32 -3.70 1.54
CA SER A 141 -14.95 -3.20 2.86
C SER A 141 -13.44 -2.94 2.97
N SER A 142 -13.06 -2.13 3.95
CA SER A 142 -11.64 -1.91 4.24
C SER A 142 -11.36 -1.72 5.73
N ALA A 143 -10.10 -1.98 6.09
CA ALA A 143 -9.57 -1.71 7.42
C ALA A 143 -8.21 -1.01 7.31
N GLN A 144 -7.99 -0.03 8.17
CA GLN A 144 -6.72 0.69 8.25
C GLN A 144 -6.15 0.58 9.67
N THR A 145 -4.87 0.23 9.75
CA THR A 145 -4.14 0.12 11.02
C THR A 145 -3.97 1.48 11.70
N PRO A 146 -3.66 1.51 12.99
CA PRO A 146 -2.98 2.65 13.59
C PRO A 146 -1.68 2.96 12.86
N LEU A 147 -1.09 4.12 13.17
CA LEU A 147 0.24 4.47 12.65
C LEU A 147 1.29 3.53 13.27
N VAL A 148 2.16 3.02 12.42
CA VAL A 148 3.33 2.24 12.80
C VAL A 148 4.58 2.89 12.23
N CYS A 149 5.72 2.64 12.87
CA CYS A 149 7.00 3.16 12.43
C CYS A 149 7.68 2.17 11.48
N VAL A 150 8.22 2.68 10.40
CA VAL A 150 9.02 1.93 9.45
C VAL A 150 10.31 2.67 9.12
N ASN A 151 11.35 1.93 8.78
CA ASN A 151 12.65 2.46 8.37
C ASN A 151 12.81 2.28 6.86
N ALA A 152 13.51 3.24 6.21
CA ALA A 152 13.80 3.20 4.78
C ALA A 152 14.63 1.99 4.33
N ALA A 153 15.45 1.40 5.23
CA ALA A 153 16.38 0.35 4.84
C ALA A 153 15.69 -1.00 4.54
N TYR A 154 14.60 -1.32 5.25
CA TYR A 154 13.89 -2.61 5.12
C TYR A 154 12.38 -2.46 5.39
N PRO A 155 11.68 -1.61 4.66
CA PRO A 155 10.26 -1.37 4.91
C PRO A 155 9.41 -2.50 4.33
N THR A 156 9.32 -3.62 5.05
CA THR A 156 8.49 -4.76 4.67
C THR A 156 7.38 -4.98 5.69
N PHE A 157 6.32 -5.63 5.26
CA PHE A 157 5.27 -6.13 6.14
C PHE A 157 4.77 -7.47 5.60
N ARG A 158 4.15 -8.24 6.50
CA ARG A 158 3.49 -9.52 6.20
C ARG A 158 2.27 -9.67 7.08
N PHE A 159 1.35 -10.50 6.66
CA PHE A 159 0.17 -10.88 7.45
C PHE A 159 -0.28 -12.30 7.07
N PHE A 160 -1.10 -12.90 7.90
CA PHE A 160 -1.79 -14.13 7.55
C PHE A 160 -3.13 -13.79 6.90
N GLY A 161 -3.50 -14.59 5.90
CA GLY A 161 -4.77 -14.40 5.24
C GLY A 161 -5.36 -15.70 4.73
N ARG A 162 -6.69 -15.74 4.67
CA ARG A 162 -7.44 -16.81 4.02
C ARG A 162 -8.64 -16.24 3.26
N ASP A 163 -9.08 -17.01 2.29
CA ASP A 163 -10.36 -16.82 1.62
C ASP A 163 -11.47 -17.48 2.46
N ASP A 164 -12.51 -16.73 2.78
CA ASP A 164 -13.70 -17.24 3.48
C ASP A 164 -14.87 -17.46 2.49
N GLY A 165 -14.56 -17.77 1.25
CA GLY A 165 -15.54 -17.98 0.19
C GLY A 165 -14.90 -18.56 -1.07
N LEU A 166 -15.04 -17.86 -2.17
CA LEU A 166 -14.43 -18.20 -3.45
C LEU A 166 -13.72 -16.98 -4.01
N LEU A 167 -12.40 -17.11 -4.30
CA LEU A 167 -11.61 -16.13 -5.04
C LEU A 167 -11.55 -14.75 -4.37
N SER A 168 -11.21 -14.70 -3.10
CA SER A 168 -11.00 -13.42 -2.44
C SER A 168 -9.63 -12.81 -2.75
N SER A 169 -9.61 -11.49 -2.80
CA SER A 169 -8.37 -10.72 -2.98
C SER A 169 -8.41 -9.42 -2.20
N VAL A 170 -7.25 -9.03 -1.66
CA VAL A 170 -7.07 -7.84 -0.84
C VAL A 170 -6.07 -6.90 -1.51
N LEU A 171 -6.48 -5.68 -1.78
CA LEU A 171 -5.57 -4.58 -2.12
C LEU A 171 -4.94 -4.07 -0.83
N VAL A 172 -3.62 -4.03 -0.77
CA VAL A 172 -2.88 -3.43 0.34
C VAL A 172 -2.26 -2.11 -0.10
N GLN A 173 -2.43 -1.09 0.74
CA GLN A 173 -1.98 0.25 0.51
C GLN A 173 -1.24 0.78 1.73
N VAL A 174 -0.24 1.63 1.51
CA VAL A 174 0.40 2.44 2.54
C VAL A 174 -0.27 3.80 2.58
N VAL A 175 -0.60 4.26 3.77
CA VAL A 175 -1.18 5.58 4.02
C VAL A 175 -0.24 6.35 4.94
N TYR A 176 0.15 7.57 4.56
CA TYR A 176 1.00 8.42 5.38
C TYR A 176 0.63 9.90 5.23
N ARG A 177 1.13 10.71 6.16
CA ARG A 177 1.05 12.17 6.06
C ARG A 177 2.38 12.75 5.63
N THR A 178 2.33 13.64 4.64
CA THR A 178 3.48 14.43 4.25
C THR A 178 3.81 15.49 5.31
N PRO A 179 5.02 16.07 5.31
CA PRO A 179 5.38 17.16 6.21
C PRO A 179 4.46 18.39 6.10
N VAL A 180 3.80 18.59 4.96
CA VAL A 180 2.82 19.66 4.73
C VAL A 180 1.39 19.27 5.12
N GLY A 181 1.20 18.10 5.75
CA GLY A 181 -0.08 17.65 6.29
C GLY A 181 -1.02 16.96 5.30
N LEU A 182 -0.59 16.73 4.06
CA LEU A 182 -1.40 15.99 3.08
C LEU A 182 -1.38 14.50 3.39
N THR A 183 -2.54 13.86 3.32
CA THR A 183 -2.64 12.39 3.37
C THR A 183 -2.41 11.81 1.98
N VAL A 184 -1.46 10.90 1.88
CA VAL A 184 -1.12 10.18 0.66
C VAL A 184 -1.43 8.71 0.86
N THR A 185 -2.00 8.07 -0.17
CA THR A 185 -2.29 6.64 -0.19
C THR A 185 -1.63 6.03 -1.42
N VAL A 186 -0.75 5.05 -1.21
CA VAL A 186 0.03 4.41 -2.28
C VAL A 186 -0.27 2.92 -2.28
N PRO A 187 -0.69 2.33 -3.41
CA PRO A 187 -0.89 0.89 -3.51
C PRO A 187 0.46 0.17 -3.44
N VAL A 188 0.52 -0.92 -2.67
CA VAL A 188 1.67 -1.82 -2.59
C VAL A 188 1.47 -3.03 -3.46
N GLY A 189 0.26 -3.61 -3.46
CA GLY A 189 -0.05 -4.77 -4.26
C GLY A 189 -1.42 -5.36 -3.94
N VAL A 190 -1.78 -6.38 -4.71
CA VAL A 190 -2.97 -7.18 -4.49
C VAL A 190 -2.54 -8.60 -4.11
N VAL A 191 -3.12 -9.10 -3.02
CA VAL A 191 -2.90 -10.47 -2.53
C VAL A 191 -4.15 -11.29 -2.83
N ALA A 192 -3.99 -12.34 -3.63
CA ALA A 192 -5.01 -13.38 -3.79
C ALA A 192 -4.87 -14.36 -2.62
N LEU A 193 -5.98 -14.64 -1.95
CA LEU A 193 -5.99 -15.52 -0.78
C LEU A 193 -6.46 -16.92 -1.17
N SER A 194 -5.99 -17.93 -0.42
CA SER A 194 -6.39 -19.32 -0.54
C SER A 194 -7.42 -19.68 0.55
N GLY A 195 -8.14 -20.77 0.38
CA GLY A 195 -9.14 -21.23 1.38
C GLY A 195 -8.55 -21.70 2.72
N SER A 196 -7.23 -21.69 2.88
CA SER A 196 -6.54 -21.99 4.14
C SER A 196 -5.67 -20.83 4.57
N TRP A 197 -5.49 -20.65 5.87
CA TRP A 197 -4.57 -19.67 6.42
C TRP A 197 -3.16 -19.86 5.87
N GLN A 198 -2.59 -18.79 5.34
CA GLN A 198 -1.20 -18.75 4.84
C GLN A 198 -0.60 -17.38 5.12
N PRO A 199 0.69 -17.31 5.47
CA PRO A 199 1.39 -16.04 5.53
C PRO A 199 1.60 -15.51 4.11
N THR A 200 1.49 -14.20 3.95
CA THR A 200 1.85 -13.55 2.69
C THR A 200 3.36 -13.63 2.45
N LEU A 201 3.79 -13.43 1.22
CA LEU A 201 5.19 -13.10 0.96
C LEU A 201 5.52 -11.73 1.55
N PRO A 202 6.80 -11.43 1.86
CA PRO A 202 7.21 -10.10 2.27
C PRO A 202 6.79 -9.05 1.22
N MET A 203 6.04 -8.04 1.66
CA MET A 203 5.58 -6.95 0.80
C MET A 203 6.44 -5.71 1.06
N LEU A 204 7.06 -5.18 0.01
CA LEU A 204 7.95 -4.02 0.11
C LEU A 204 7.15 -2.72 0.07
N THR A 205 7.40 -1.83 1.03
CA THR A 205 6.82 -0.49 1.07
C THR A 205 7.81 0.60 0.66
N ALA A 206 9.04 0.25 0.27
CA ALA A 206 10.14 1.19 0.05
C ALA A 206 9.75 2.38 -0.84
N SER A 207 9.23 2.11 -2.04
CA SER A 207 8.79 3.17 -2.96
C SER A 207 7.57 3.94 -2.46
N ALA A 208 6.74 3.31 -1.62
CA ALA A 208 5.55 3.94 -1.08
C ALA A 208 5.85 4.92 0.06
N VAL A 209 6.97 4.76 0.77
CA VAL A 209 7.31 5.58 1.94
C VAL A 209 8.34 6.67 1.67
N GLU A 210 8.95 6.72 0.50
CA GLU A 210 9.97 7.72 0.16
C GLU A 210 9.53 9.16 0.49
N GLY A 211 8.28 9.49 0.17
CA GLY A 211 7.71 10.82 0.45
C GLY A 211 7.35 11.08 1.92
N ALA A 212 7.39 10.04 2.76
CA ALA A 212 7.07 10.13 4.18
C ALA A 212 8.33 10.16 5.07
N LEU A 213 9.50 9.85 4.50
CA LEU A 213 10.72 9.69 5.28
C LEU A 213 11.20 11.01 5.87
N SER A 214 11.48 10.99 7.16
CA SER A 214 12.16 12.05 7.89
C SER A 214 13.23 11.41 8.75
N GLY A 215 14.51 11.72 8.47
CA GLY A 215 15.63 11.13 9.21
C GLY A 215 15.76 9.61 9.04
N GLY A 216 15.28 9.04 7.91
CA GLY A 216 15.34 7.61 7.63
C GLY A 216 14.20 6.77 8.21
N THR A 217 13.24 7.39 8.90
CA THR A 217 12.03 6.75 9.44
C THR A 217 10.76 7.41 8.92
N ALA A 218 9.66 6.67 8.90
CA ALA A 218 8.33 7.18 8.58
C ALA A 218 7.28 6.58 9.50
N GLN A 219 6.22 7.33 9.75
CA GLN A 219 4.99 6.82 10.35
C GLN A 219 3.98 6.53 9.24
N ILE A 220 3.56 5.30 9.12
CA ILE A 220 2.62 4.85 8.11
C ILE A 220 1.46 4.08 8.75
N ALA A 221 0.34 4.02 8.06
CA ALA A 221 -0.69 3.02 8.29
C ALA A 221 -0.78 2.08 7.08
N LEU A 222 -1.16 0.84 7.33
CA LEU A 222 -1.51 -0.11 6.29
C LEU A 222 -3.02 -0.11 6.11
N ARG A 223 -3.49 -0.04 4.88
CA ARG A 223 -4.91 -0.18 4.55
C ARG A 223 -5.10 -1.43 3.71
N PHE A 224 -6.04 -2.26 4.15
CA PHE A 224 -6.47 -3.48 3.50
C PHE A 224 -7.87 -3.26 2.93
N THR A 225 -8.08 -3.48 1.65
CA THR A 225 -9.38 -3.34 0.99
C THR A 225 -9.71 -4.63 0.25
N ALA A 226 -10.78 -5.30 0.62
CA ALA A 226 -11.25 -6.47 -0.10
C ALA A 226 -11.81 -6.07 -1.47
N LEU A 227 -11.21 -6.57 -2.53
CA LEU A 227 -11.63 -6.31 -3.90
C LEU A 227 -12.72 -7.28 -4.35
N THR A 228 -12.56 -8.54 -3.98
CA THR A 228 -13.47 -9.64 -4.34
C THR A 228 -13.64 -10.58 -3.16
N GLY A 229 -14.75 -11.26 -3.08
CA GLY A 229 -15.05 -12.27 -2.07
C GLY A 229 -15.04 -11.72 -0.64
N THR A 230 -14.97 -12.62 0.33
CA THR A 230 -14.75 -12.30 1.74
C THR A 230 -13.37 -12.77 2.14
N SER A 231 -12.54 -11.87 2.57
CA SER A 231 -11.18 -12.13 3.04
C SER A 231 -11.16 -12.16 4.56
N GLN A 232 -10.40 -13.06 5.16
CA GLN A 232 -10.00 -12.96 6.56
C GLN A 232 -8.51 -12.70 6.64
N ILE A 233 -8.11 -11.78 7.51
CA ILE A 233 -6.70 -11.45 7.77
C ILE A 233 -6.44 -11.49 9.26
N ASP A 234 -5.19 -11.83 9.61
CA ASP A 234 -4.73 -11.97 11.00
C ASP A 234 -3.23 -11.70 11.09
N ASP A 235 -2.76 -11.44 12.29
CA ASP A 235 -1.34 -11.33 12.64
C ASP A 235 -0.54 -10.46 11.66
N ILE A 236 -0.83 -9.16 11.69
CA ILE A 236 -0.21 -8.18 10.80
C ILE A 236 1.09 -7.69 11.42
N TYR A 237 2.20 -7.94 10.75
CA TYR A 237 3.54 -7.61 11.17
C TYR A 237 4.23 -6.63 10.22
N VAL A 238 5.00 -5.72 10.77
CA VAL A 238 5.91 -4.84 10.03
C VAL A 238 7.36 -5.10 10.42
N ASP A 239 8.29 -4.91 9.49
CA ASP A 239 9.73 -4.88 9.79
C ASP A 239 10.10 -3.42 10.13
N PRO A 240 10.25 -3.07 11.40
CA PRO A 240 10.51 -1.69 11.79
C PRO A 240 11.99 -1.35 11.76
N ARG A 241 12.89 -2.23 11.33
CA ARG A 241 14.34 -2.14 11.54
C ARG A 241 14.85 -0.73 11.66
N LEU A 242 14.88 -0.27 12.90
CA LEU A 242 15.58 0.90 13.35
C LEU A 242 17.05 0.50 13.54
N LYS A 243 17.94 1.11 12.79
CA LYS A 243 19.38 1.05 13.05
C LYS A 243 19.81 2.31 13.76
#